data_4ba4261efaa273befe406a7df497a57e
#
_entry.id   4ba4261efaa273befe406a7df497a57e
#
_cell.length_a   1.000
_cell.length_b   1.000
_cell.length_c   1.000
_cell.angle_alpha   90.00
_cell.angle_beta   90.00
_cell.angle_gamma   90.00
#
_symmetry.space_group_name_H-M   'P 1'
#
loop_
_entity.id
_entity.type
_entity.pdbx_description
1 polymer ?
#
loop_
_entity_poly.entity_id
_entity_poly.type
_entity_poly.pdbx_seq_one_letter_code
_entity_poly.pdbx_strand_id
1 'polypeptide(L)'
;MLLLLAVGLLIGSILVLCVKKNLESLLLVGLCLSLTVYFVGLMVFIAKKGGLSQEVMNFLFFNQKIRIWVQYRFITLGQLGYIVALGRYLFPLFLLEMAFQYSMLSALRKAPLVRKLVLVLPIVSLVLYYPSVYRSLVMKVPAAKDVLVQFSYIWVMCYVALAVGLLVVEYCSTTMHFSRRKFLPIVISLVALATLYVIYCGQDPGQIYRFYSYDYTWIKGVGYLQFALSIGGYMVLVAVNLVCGILGLGSMLRYTQTSFASDRDEVVLERKFDVARTGASVFVHSIKNQLLANRVLYKRIRVELQKEEPNLDKVRGYADSLFDNNELLISRSEELYRTVKAKSVRLVPVTLGRLEEITLDRFRKKYPDGRVRALMDREAQVLADENYLSEALYNLLTNAWEATIGYEETRPVELVSHQERLY
;
A
#
# COMPACT_ATOMS: atom_id res chain seq x y z
N MET A 1 6.04 -24.42 18.62
CA MET A 1 5.27 -23.17 18.44
C MET A 1 6.11 -22.05 17.82
N LEU A 2 7.29 -21.72 18.37
CA LEU A 2 8.18 -20.67 17.84
C LEU A 2 8.52 -20.86 16.35
N LEU A 3 8.82 -22.09 15.92
CA LEU A 3 9.09 -22.40 14.52
C LEU A 3 7.88 -22.19 13.61
N LEU A 4 6.68 -22.62 14.05
CA LEU A 4 5.45 -22.41 13.28
C LEU A 4 5.17 -20.92 13.09
N LEU A 5 5.41 -20.13 14.15
CA LEU A 5 5.26 -18.68 14.08
C LEU A 5 6.25 -18.06 13.08
N ALA A 6 7.54 -18.44 13.15
CA ALA A 6 8.56 -17.92 12.25
C ALA A 6 8.29 -18.31 10.78
N VAL A 7 7.90 -19.56 10.53
CA VAL A 7 7.51 -20.02 9.19
C VAL A 7 6.25 -19.33 8.70
N GLY A 8 5.26 -19.13 9.56
CA GLY A 8 4.04 -18.38 9.24
C GLY A 8 4.34 -16.93 8.83
N LEU A 9 5.22 -16.25 9.57
CA LEU A 9 5.69 -14.89 9.23
C LEU A 9 6.45 -14.86 7.89
N LEU A 10 7.28 -15.89 7.64
CA LEU A 10 8.00 -16.00 6.37
C LEU A 10 7.04 -16.21 5.20
N ILE A 11 6.08 -17.13 5.33
CA ILE A 11 5.04 -17.35 4.31
C ILE A 11 4.24 -16.06 4.09
N GLY A 12 3.81 -15.38 5.16
CA GLY A 12 3.12 -14.09 5.07
C GLY A 12 3.92 -13.04 4.32
N SER A 13 5.24 -12.93 4.59
CA SER A 13 6.10 -11.98 3.89
C SER A 13 6.31 -12.33 2.40
N ILE A 14 6.37 -13.62 2.05
CA ILE A 14 6.44 -14.07 0.65
C ILE A 14 5.13 -13.74 -0.07
N LEU A 15 3.97 -13.94 0.57
CA LEU A 15 2.68 -13.54 0.01
C LEU A 15 2.64 -12.03 -0.27
N VAL A 16 3.16 -11.20 0.66
CA VAL A 16 3.30 -9.74 0.43
C VAL A 16 4.16 -9.47 -0.80
N LEU A 17 5.28 -10.17 -0.97
CA LEU A 17 6.17 -10.00 -2.13
C LEU A 17 5.51 -10.43 -3.44
N CYS A 18 4.72 -11.50 -3.44
CA CYS A 18 3.97 -11.96 -4.62
C CYS A 18 2.96 -10.91 -5.09
N VAL A 19 2.39 -10.19 -4.13
CA VAL A 19 1.40 -9.13 -4.38
C VAL A 19 2.06 -7.82 -4.79
N LYS A 20 3.08 -7.41 -4.04
CA LYS A 20 3.85 -6.18 -4.26
C LYS A 20 5.29 -6.52 -4.61
N LYS A 21 5.63 -6.41 -5.87
CA LYS A 21 6.99 -6.63 -6.39
C LYS A 21 7.85 -5.36 -6.23
N ASN A 22 7.98 -4.86 -5.00
CA ASN A 22 8.77 -3.68 -4.70
C ASN A 22 9.93 -4.00 -3.72
N LEU A 23 10.86 -3.05 -3.58
CA LEU A 23 12.02 -3.19 -2.69
C LEU A 23 11.61 -3.41 -1.23
N GLU A 24 10.55 -2.76 -0.79
CA GLU A 24 10.04 -2.87 0.59
C GLU A 24 9.62 -4.29 0.94
N SER A 25 8.86 -4.94 0.05
CA SER A 25 8.44 -6.34 0.25
C SER A 25 9.61 -7.31 0.19
N LEU A 26 10.64 -7.03 -0.63
CA LEU A 26 11.87 -7.82 -0.66
C LEU A 26 12.63 -7.71 0.66
N LEU A 27 12.78 -6.50 1.21
CA LEU A 27 13.40 -6.27 2.51
C LEU A 27 12.61 -6.96 3.64
N LEU A 28 11.29 -6.95 3.59
CA LEU A 28 10.43 -7.64 4.54
C LEU A 28 10.65 -9.16 4.50
N VAL A 29 10.78 -9.76 3.32
CA VAL A 29 11.15 -11.19 3.17
C VAL A 29 12.53 -11.44 3.76
N GLY A 30 13.52 -10.59 3.49
CA GLY A 30 14.86 -10.68 4.08
C GLY A 30 14.82 -10.63 5.61
N LEU A 31 14.00 -9.74 6.17
CA LEU A 31 13.79 -9.61 7.62
C LEU A 31 13.18 -10.88 8.22
N CYS A 32 12.10 -11.40 7.64
CA CYS A 32 11.43 -12.62 8.12
C CYS A 32 12.31 -13.86 7.92
N LEU A 33 13.06 -13.93 6.82
CA LEU A 33 14.00 -15.01 6.56
C LEU A 33 15.13 -15.03 7.58
N SER A 34 15.74 -13.87 7.88
CA SER A 34 16.81 -13.77 8.88
C SER A 34 16.31 -14.15 10.27
N LEU A 35 15.09 -13.75 10.66
CA LEU A 35 14.47 -14.16 11.90
C LEU A 35 14.22 -15.68 11.96
N THR A 36 13.71 -16.25 10.86
CA THR A 36 13.47 -17.70 10.75
C THR A 36 14.77 -18.49 10.86
N VAL A 37 15.82 -18.07 10.14
CA VAL A 37 17.17 -18.69 10.22
C VAL A 37 17.70 -18.62 11.63
N TYR A 38 17.54 -17.48 12.30
CA TYR A 38 17.95 -17.31 13.69
C TYR A 38 17.21 -18.29 14.63
N PHE A 39 15.90 -18.37 14.54
CA PHE A 39 15.10 -19.27 15.38
C PHE A 39 15.37 -20.75 15.11
N VAL A 40 15.54 -21.13 13.84
CA VAL A 40 15.94 -22.51 13.48
C VAL A 40 17.28 -22.85 14.11
N GLY A 41 18.28 -21.97 14.00
CA GLY A 41 19.57 -22.15 14.61
C GLY A 41 19.50 -22.30 16.13
N LEU A 42 18.71 -21.46 16.81
CA LEU A 42 18.49 -21.55 18.26
C LEU A 42 17.81 -22.87 18.66
N MET A 43 16.77 -23.28 17.91
CA MET A 43 16.07 -24.53 18.20
C MET A 43 16.98 -25.74 18.05
N VAL A 44 17.82 -25.79 16.99
CA VAL A 44 18.80 -26.85 16.81
C VAL A 44 19.81 -26.88 17.96
N PHE A 45 20.29 -25.71 18.39
CA PHE A 45 21.20 -25.59 19.53
C PHE A 45 20.57 -26.10 20.83
N ILE A 46 19.34 -25.71 21.13
CA ILE A 46 18.60 -26.13 22.31
C ILE A 46 18.31 -27.63 22.28
N ALA A 47 17.93 -28.19 21.12
CA ALA A 47 17.71 -29.62 20.96
C ALA A 47 18.95 -30.46 21.26
N LYS A 48 20.15 -29.97 20.81
CA LYS A 48 21.42 -30.64 21.02
C LYS A 48 21.94 -30.51 22.45
N LYS A 49 21.78 -29.33 23.06
CA LYS A 49 22.25 -29.05 24.42
C LYS A 49 21.44 -29.81 25.46
N GLY A 50 20.14 -29.96 25.27
CA GLY A 50 19.23 -30.56 26.26
C GLY A 50 19.09 -29.69 27.52
N GLY A 51 18.60 -30.29 28.59
CA GLY A 51 18.56 -29.64 29.92
C GLY A 51 17.39 -28.68 30.15
N LEU A 52 16.48 -28.54 29.21
CA LEU A 52 15.25 -27.74 29.35
C LEU A 52 14.12 -28.55 30.03
N SER A 53 13.24 -27.88 30.76
CA SER A 53 12.03 -28.50 31.28
C SER A 53 11.15 -29.04 30.14
N GLN A 54 10.34 -30.06 30.47
CA GLN A 54 9.44 -30.68 29.48
C GLN A 54 8.49 -29.66 28.83
N GLU A 55 8.04 -28.70 29.62
CA GLU A 55 7.09 -27.65 29.20
C GLU A 55 7.74 -26.70 28.16
N VAL A 56 8.96 -26.21 28.42
CA VAL A 56 9.70 -25.37 27.49
C VAL A 56 10.02 -26.10 26.19
N MET A 57 10.33 -27.40 26.28
CA MET A 57 10.59 -28.24 25.12
C MET A 57 9.33 -28.42 24.27
N ASN A 58 8.18 -28.65 24.89
CA ASN A 58 6.90 -28.75 24.16
C ASN A 58 6.54 -27.42 23.48
N PHE A 59 6.78 -26.29 24.13
CA PHE A 59 6.58 -24.98 23.52
C PHE A 59 7.46 -24.76 22.29
N LEU A 60 8.74 -25.08 22.37
CA LEU A 60 9.68 -24.87 21.28
C LEU A 60 9.45 -25.84 20.13
N PHE A 61 9.27 -27.16 20.41
CA PHE A 61 9.31 -28.20 19.39
C PHE A 61 7.95 -28.73 18.97
N PHE A 62 6.88 -28.39 19.69
CA PHE A 62 5.51 -28.86 19.43
C PHE A 62 5.35 -30.39 19.52
N ASN A 63 6.37 -31.17 19.13
CA ASN A 63 6.34 -32.63 19.15
C ASN A 63 7.73 -33.19 19.52
N GLN A 64 7.75 -34.19 20.40
CA GLN A 64 8.98 -34.88 20.82
C GLN A 64 9.69 -35.57 19.65
N LYS A 65 8.95 -36.07 18.66
CA LYS A 65 9.54 -36.69 17.46
C LYS A 65 10.38 -35.69 16.65
N ILE A 66 9.89 -34.45 16.49
CA ILE A 66 10.59 -33.37 15.80
C ILE A 66 11.88 -33.01 16.56
N ARG A 67 11.82 -32.91 17.88
CA ARG A 67 13.00 -32.69 18.70
C ARG A 67 14.07 -33.72 18.48
N ILE A 68 13.71 -35.02 18.60
CA ILE A 68 14.63 -36.15 18.43
C ILE A 68 15.25 -36.11 17.02
N TRP A 69 14.43 -35.91 16.00
CA TRP A 69 14.91 -35.80 14.63
C TRP A 69 15.92 -34.64 14.44
N VAL A 70 15.67 -33.45 15.04
CA VAL A 70 16.59 -32.31 15.00
C VAL A 70 17.86 -32.60 15.79
N GLN A 71 17.76 -33.25 16.97
CA GLN A 71 18.89 -33.57 17.82
C GLN A 71 19.91 -34.49 17.15
N TYR A 72 19.45 -35.48 16.36
CA TYR A 72 20.31 -36.43 15.67
C TYR A 72 20.79 -35.99 14.30
N ARG A 73 20.44 -34.80 13.82
CA ARG A 73 20.99 -34.25 12.57
C ARG A 73 22.48 -33.96 12.69
N PHE A 74 23.25 -34.42 11.67
CA PHE A 74 24.69 -34.11 11.55
C PHE A 74 24.88 -32.64 11.17
N ILE A 75 24.99 -31.78 12.17
CA ILE A 75 25.36 -30.36 12.04
C ILE A 75 26.48 -30.10 13.02
N THR A 76 27.61 -29.62 12.52
CA THR A 76 28.75 -29.26 13.37
C THR A 76 28.45 -27.99 14.18
N LEU A 77 29.08 -27.85 15.35
CA LEU A 77 28.92 -26.63 16.18
C LEU A 77 29.34 -25.36 15.43
N GLY A 78 30.35 -25.48 14.57
CA GLY A 78 30.77 -24.38 13.70
C GLY A 78 29.67 -23.94 12.71
N GLN A 79 29.06 -24.88 12.03
CA GLN A 79 27.96 -24.60 11.11
C GLN A 79 26.76 -24.02 11.86
N LEU A 80 26.40 -24.61 13.01
CA LEU A 80 25.29 -24.17 13.81
C LEU A 80 25.47 -22.73 14.34
N GLY A 81 26.64 -22.43 14.88
CA GLY A 81 26.95 -21.08 15.36
C GLY A 81 26.95 -20.05 14.23
N TYR A 82 27.37 -20.44 13.02
CA TYR A 82 27.34 -19.55 11.86
C TYR A 82 25.92 -19.30 11.34
N ILE A 83 25.05 -20.31 11.35
CA ILE A 83 23.62 -20.15 11.05
C ILE A 83 23.00 -19.15 12.00
N VAL A 84 23.31 -19.26 13.31
CA VAL A 84 22.83 -18.29 14.31
C VAL A 84 23.42 -16.89 14.08
N ALA A 85 24.69 -16.79 13.69
CA ALA A 85 25.33 -15.52 13.33
C ALA A 85 24.66 -14.84 12.15
N LEU A 86 24.35 -15.59 11.07
CA LEU A 86 23.63 -15.08 9.90
C LEU A 86 22.28 -14.45 10.31
N GLY A 87 21.44 -15.19 11.03
CA GLY A 87 20.16 -14.69 11.47
C GLY A 87 20.29 -13.47 12.41
N ARG A 88 21.24 -13.53 13.37
CA ARG A 88 21.43 -12.49 14.36
C ARG A 88 21.92 -11.17 13.77
N TYR A 89 22.82 -11.18 12.80
CA TYR A 89 23.41 -9.97 12.27
C TYR A 89 22.68 -9.40 11.04
N LEU A 90 21.97 -10.23 10.28
CA LEU A 90 21.19 -9.78 9.14
C LEU A 90 19.84 -9.17 9.54
N PHE A 91 19.23 -9.63 10.63
CA PHE A 91 17.94 -9.10 11.08
C PHE A 91 17.98 -7.60 11.38
N PRO A 92 18.87 -7.07 12.25
CA PRO A 92 18.93 -5.64 12.53
C PRO A 92 19.27 -4.80 11.29
N LEU A 93 20.06 -5.35 10.35
CA LEU A 93 20.36 -4.72 9.08
C LEU A 93 19.08 -4.52 8.25
N PHE A 94 18.31 -5.59 7.99
CA PHE A 94 17.07 -5.48 7.23
C PHE A 94 16.04 -4.60 7.93
N LEU A 95 15.97 -4.64 9.26
CA LEU A 95 15.06 -3.79 10.04
C LEU A 95 15.41 -2.31 9.87
N LEU A 96 16.69 -1.96 9.94
CA LEU A 96 17.15 -0.57 9.80
C LEU A 96 17.01 -0.08 8.35
N GLU A 97 17.29 -0.92 7.35
CA GLU A 97 17.06 -0.61 5.94
C GLU A 97 15.57 -0.36 5.64
N MET A 98 14.67 -1.16 6.25
CA MET A 98 13.23 -0.91 6.19
C MET A 98 12.85 0.44 6.80
N ALA A 99 13.40 0.76 7.99
CA ALA A 99 13.15 2.05 8.63
C ALA A 99 13.64 3.23 7.76
N PHE A 100 14.80 3.10 7.11
CA PHE A 100 15.31 4.11 6.17
C PHE A 100 14.41 4.26 4.93
N GLN A 101 13.85 3.16 4.42
CA GLN A 101 12.97 3.20 3.25
C GLN A 101 11.68 3.98 3.54
N TYR A 102 11.15 3.86 4.76
CA TYR A 102 9.94 4.57 5.18
C TYR A 102 10.21 5.99 5.69
N SER A 103 11.45 6.32 6.04
CA SER A 103 11.77 7.64 6.58
C SER A 103 11.75 8.73 5.51
N MET A 104 10.98 9.79 5.76
CA MET A 104 10.93 11.00 4.92
C MET A 104 11.96 12.07 5.34
N LEU A 105 12.81 11.78 6.32
CA LEU A 105 13.86 12.70 6.77
C LEU A 105 14.80 13.05 5.62
N SER A 106 14.81 14.32 5.22
CA SER A 106 15.62 14.83 4.10
C SER A 106 17.12 14.61 4.29
N ALA A 107 17.58 14.56 5.54
CA ALA A 107 18.96 14.27 5.89
C ALA A 107 19.40 12.84 5.49
N LEU A 108 18.54 11.84 5.71
CA LEU A 108 18.81 10.45 5.35
C LEU A 108 18.73 10.21 3.83
N ARG A 109 17.81 10.91 3.14
CA ARG A 109 17.70 10.85 1.68
C ARG A 109 18.93 11.40 0.95
N LYS A 110 19.54 12.45 1.51
CA LYS A 110 20.71 13.15 0.91
C LYS A 110 22.05 12.50 1.25
N ALA A 111 22.08 11.52 2.16
CA ALA A 111 23.32 10.90 2.64
C ALA A 111 23.43 9.41 2.26
N PRO A 112 23.68 9.05 0.98
CA PRO A 112 23.84 7.65 0.57
C PRO A 112 25.02 6.95 1.24
N LEU A 113 26.00 7.72 1.74
CA LEU A 113 27.13 7.23 2.51
C LEU A 113 26.70 6.59 3.85
N VAL A 114 25.71 7.14 4.54
CA VAL A 114 25.19 6.59 5.81
C VAL A 114 24.62 5.20 5.58
N ARG A 115 23.85 5.01 4.50
CA ARG A 115 23.28 3.72 4.15
C ARG A 115 24.34 2.66 3.84
N LYS A 116 25.44 3.03 3.18
CA LYS A 116 26.58 2.13 2.95
C LYS A 116 27.34 1.80 4.25
N LEU A 117 27.47 2.76 5.16
CA LEU A 117 28.13 2.58 6.46
C LEU A 117 27.38 1.56 7.35
N VAL A 118 26.07 1.53 7.29
CA VAL A 118 25.24 0.57 8.02
C VAL A 118 25.53 -0.88 7.63
N LEU A 119 25.94 -1.16 6.41
CA LEU A 119 26.32 -2.50 5.95
C LEU A 119 27.63 -3.00 6.58
N VAL A 120 28.51 -2.10 7.03
CA VAL A 120 29.87 -2.46 7.48
C VAL A 120 29.83 -3.32 8.73
N LEU A 121 29.08 -2.92 9.77
CA LEU A 121 29.05 -3.65 11.06
C LEU A 121 28.51 -5.09 10.93
N PRO A 122 27.38 -5.35 10.23
CA PRO A 122 26.92 -6.72 9.99
C PRO A 122 27.92 -7.56 9.21
N ILE A 123 28.52 -7.01 8.13
CA ILE A 123 29.50 -7.74 7.31
C ILE A 123 30.75 -8.08 8.12
N VAL A 124 31.32 -7.12 8.83
CA VAL A 124 32.48 -7.33 9.69
C VAL A 124 32.17 -8.37 10.76
N SER A 125 31.00 -8.31 11.38
CA SER A 125 30.57 -9.30 12.38
C SER A 125 30.44 -10.70 11.76
N LEU A 126 29.88 -10.85 10.58
CA LEU A 126 29.78 -12.15 9.89
C LEU A 126 31.16 -12.73 9.55
N VAL A 127 32.11 -11.90 9.16
CA VAL A 127 33.48 -12.32 8.90
C VAL A 127 34.20 -12.74 10.20
N LEU A 128 34.09 -11.94 11.28
CA LEU A 128 34.71 -12.24 12.57
C LEU A 128 34.12 -13.50 13.22
N TYR A 129 32.83 -13.75 13.06
CA TYR A 129 32.15 -14.94 13.57
C TYR A 129 32.21 -16.13 12.61
N TYR A 130 32.94 -16.03 11.49
CA TYR A 130 33.18 -17.22 10.67
C TYR A 130 33.98 -18.26 11.47
N PRO A 131 33.60 -19.55 11.49
CA PRO A 131 34.11 -20.54 12.45
C PRO A 131 35.64 -20.63 12.54
N SER A 132 36.34 -20.60 11.40
CA SER A 132 37.81 -20.65 11.38
C SER A 132 38.45 -19.36 11.87
N VAL A 133 37.89 -18.19 11.48
CA VAL A 133 38.39 -16.86 11.89
C VAL A 133 38.18 -16.67 13.38
N TYR A 134 36.96 -16.94 13.88
CA TYR A 134 36.65 -16.83 15.31
C TYR A 134 37.57 -17.71 16.18
N ARG A 135 37.76 -18.99 15.80
CA ARG A 135 38.63 -19.92 16.53
C ARG A 135 40.07 -19.41 16.56
N SER A 136 40.62 -19.01 15.42
CA SER A 136 41.97 -18.49 15.31
C SER A 136 42.15 -17.23 16.17
N LEU A 137 41.18 -16.32 16.16
CA LEU A 137 41.22 -15.09 16.93
C LEU A 137 41.19 -15.35 18.45
N VAL A 138 40.24 -16.17 18.91
CA VAL A 138 40.06 -16.48 20.34
C VAL A 138 41.22 -17.33 20.89
N MET A 139 41.86 -18.18 20.06
CA MET A 139 43.05 -18.92 20.48
C MET A 139 44.27 -18.02 20.65
N LYS A 140 44.45 -16.99 19.81
CA LYS A 140 45.55 -16.02 19.92
C LYS A 140 45.33 -15.01 21.04
N VAL A 141 44.11 -14.54 21.22
CA VAL A 141 43.74 -13.50 22.21
C VAL A 141 42.45 -13.93 22.93
N PRO A 142 42.58 -14.64 24.10
CA PRO A 142 41.42 -15.14 24.84
C PRO A 142 40.43 -14.06 25.26
N ALA A 143 40.90 -12.84 25.59
CA ALA A 143 40.07 -11.70 25.94
C ALA A 143 39.21 -11.18 24.79
N ALA A 144 39.57 -11.45 23.54
CA ALA A 144 38.77 -11.05 22.36
C ALA A 144 37.37 -11.64 22.38
N LYS A 145 37.14 -12.79 23.02
CA LYS A 145 35.83 -13.42 23.18
C LYS A 145 34.85 -12.45 23.85
N ASP A 146 35.21 -11.90 25.00
CA ASP A 146 34.29 -11.08 25.79
C ASP A 146 34.04 -9.71 25.13
N VAL A 147 35.08 -9.15 24.54
CA VAL A 147 34.98 -7.91 23.76
C VAL A 147 34.07 -8.10 22.56
N LEU A 148 34.17 -9.20 21.79
CA LEU A 148 33.36 -9.47 20.64
C LEU A 148 31.87 -9.64 21.02
N VAL A 149 31.55 -10.37 22.09
CA VAL A 149 30.21 -10.60 22.57
C VAL A 149 29.58 -9.28 23.01
N GLN A 150 30.28 -8.46 23.80
CA GLN A 150 29.79 -7.17 24.26
C GLN A 150 29.56 -6.22 23.08
N PHE A 151 30.56 -6.06 22.21
CA PHE A 151 30.51 -5.21 21.06
C PHE A 151 29.36 -5.60 20.12
N SER A 152 29.23 -6.90 19.79
CA SER A 152 28.16 -7.38 18.90
C SER A 152 26.78 -7.12 19.49
N TYR A 153 26.59 -7.30 20.79
CA TYR A 153 25.32 -7.05 21.45
C TYR A 153 24.96 -5.56 21.45
N ILE A 154 25.91 -4.70 21.76
CA ILE A 154 25.68 -3.25 21.80
C ILE A 154 25.26 -2.73 20.44
N TRP A 155 26.01 -3.03 19.37
CA TRP A 155 25.65 -2.51 18.05
C TRP A 155 24.32 -3.09 17.52
N VAL A 156 24.04 -4.37 17.78
CA VAL A 156 22.77 -5.00 17.43
C VAL A 156 21.58 -4.28 18.08
N MET A 157 21.69 -4.02 19.40
CA MET A 157 20.66 -3.30 20.14
C MET A 157 20.54 -1.84 19.68
N CYS A 158 21.65 -1.17 19.38
CA CYS A 158 21.63 0.18 18.81
C CYS A 158 20.90 0.22 17.45
N TYR A 159 21.12 -0.75 16.57
CA TYR A 159 20.43 -0.80 15.27
C TYR A 159 18.94 -1.03 15.43
N VAL A 160 18.55 -1.95 16.30
CA VAL A 160 17.13 -2.20 16.57
C VAL A 160 16.46 -0.96 17.19
N ALA A 161 17.09 -0.35 18.19
CA ALA A 161 16.58 0.86 18.82
C ALA A 161 16.47 2.04 17.85
N LEU A 162 17.49 2.24 17.00
CA LEU A 162 17.49 3.27 15.96
C LEU A 162 16.36 3.02 14.94
N ALA A 163 16.21 1.79 14.48
CA ALA A 163 15.17 1.45 13.51
C ALA A 163 13.76 1.68 14.07
N VAL A 164 13.49 1.18 15.29
CA VAL A 164 12.19 1.39 15.96
C VAL A 164 11.98 2.88 16.24
N GLY A 165 12.98 3.60 16.70
CA GLY A 165 12.91 5.05 16.94
C GLY A 165 12.58 5.83 15.68
N LEU A 166 13.22 5.53 14.55
CA LEU A 166 12.90 6.15 13.25
C LEU A 166 11.46 5.88 12.82
N LEU A 167 10.98 4.64 12.96
CA LEU A 167 9.60 4.29 12.60
C LEU A 167 8.57 5.03 13.47
N VAL A 168 8.84 5.17 14.77
CA VAL A 168 7.97 5.90 15.71
C VAL A 168 7.98 7.39 15.39
N VAL A 169 9.15 7.99 15.16
CA VAL A 169 9.28 9.41 14.79
C VAL A 169 8.51 9.68 13.48
N GLU A 170 8.67 8.83 12.47
CA GLU A 170 7.96 8.96 11.20
C GLU A 170 6.44 8.86 11.36
N TYR A 171 5.98 7.90 12.18
CA TYR A 171 4.56 7.76 12.50
C TYR A 171 3.98 8.98 13.21
N CYS A 172 4.74 9.58 14.14
CA CYS A 172 4.32 10.78 14.88
C CYS A 172 4.36 12.04 14.01
N SER A 173 5.32 12.15 13.09
CA SER A 173 5.46 13.31 12.20
C SER A 173 4.45 13.32 11.05
N THR A 174 3.83 12.19 10.73
CA THR A 174 2.82 12.10 9.68
C THR A 174 1.52 12.79 10.12
N THR A 175 1.22 13.97 9.54
CA THR A 175 0.05 14.81 9.90
C THR A 175 -1.24 14.36 9.22
N MET A 176 -1.16 13.74 8.02
CA MET A 176 -2.32 13.29 7.26
C MET A 176 -2.94 12.03 7.84
N HIS A 177 -4.16 12.09 8.35
CA HIS A 177 -4.90 10.95 8.92
C HIS A 177 -4.95 9.72 8.02
N PHE A 178 -5.13 9.92 6.71
CA PHE A 178 -5.20 8.84 5.73
C PHE A 178 -3.86 8.10 5.58
N SER A 179 -2.76 8.83 5.46
CA SER A 179 -1.41 8.29 5.36
C SER A 179 -0.99 7.57 6.65
N ARG A 180 -1.28 8.18 7.80
CA ARG A 180 -1.04 7.61 9.13
C ARG A 180 -1.75 6.27 9.33
N ARG A 181 -3.02 6.16 8.87
CA ARG A 181 -3.81 4.92 8.97
C ARG A 181 -3.25 3.78 8.10
N LYS A 182 -2.66 4.11 6.94
CA LYS A 182 -1.99 3.14 6.07
C LYS A 182 -0.62 2.70 6.61
N PHE A 183 0.11 3.61 7.25
CA PHE A 183 1.44 3.34 7.79
C PHE A 183 1.42 2.54 9.11
N LEU A 184 0.37 2.68 9.92
CA LEU A 184 0.23 2.02 11.21
C LEU A 184 0.42 0.47 11.17
N PRO A 185 -0.17 -0.29 10.23
CA PRO A 185 0.04 -1.73 10.14
C PRO A 185 1.51 -2.11 9.92
N ILE A 186 2.25 -1.32 9.14
CA ILE A 186 3.68 -1.55 8.88
C ILE A 186 4.47 -1.38 10.17
N VAL A 187 4.25 -0.28 10.89
CA VAL A 187 4.92 -0.01 12.17
C VAL A 187 4.64 -1.11 13.18
N ILE A 188 3.37 -1.52 13.34
CA ILE A 188 2.98 -2.59 14.26
C ILE A 188 3.70 -3.91 13.88
N SER A 189 3.73 -4.25 12.59
CA SER A 189 4.40 -5.47 12.12
C SER A 189 5.89 -5.45 12.43
N LEU A 190 6.59 -4.36 12.10
CA LEU A 190 8.03 -4.25 12.30
C LEU A 190 8.40 -4.20 13.79
N VAL A 191 7.64 -3.50 14.61
CA VAL A 191 7.83 -3.46 16.07
C VAL A 191 7.58 -4.84 16.69
N ALA A 192 6.56 -5.57 16.25
CA ALA A 192 6.29 -6.93 16.72
C ALA A 192 7.44 -7.89 16.38
N LEU A 193 7.97 -7.82 15.15
CA LEU A 193 9.15 -8.61 14.73
C LEU A 193 10.40 -8.22 15.51
N ALA A 194 10.64 -6.93 15.74
CA ALA A 194 11.74 -6.43 16.55
C ALA A 194 11.65 -6.94 17.99
N THR A 195 10.46 -6.93 18.59
CA THR A 195 10.23 -7.47 19.96
C THR A 195 10.52 -8.95 20.01
N LEU A 196 10.04 -9.75 19.06
CA LEU A 196 10.37 -11.18 18.97
C LEU A 196 11.87 -11.41 18.87
N TYR A 197 12.54 -10.63 18.07
CA TYR A 197 14.00 -10.74 17.92
C TYR A 197 14.75 -10.40 19.20
N VAL A 198 14.39 -9.29 19.87
CA VAL A 198 15.07 -8.80 21.11
C VAL A 198 14.98 -9.82 22.24
N ILE A 199 13.85 -10.53 22.37
CA ILE A 199 13.68 -11.58 23.41
C ILE A 199 14.77 -12.65 23.32
N TYR A 200 15.21 -13.00 22.12
CA TYR A 200 16.14 -14.11 21.88
C TYR A 200 17.56 -13.67 21.50
N CYS A 201 17.79 -12.40 21.11
CA CYS A 201 19.06 -11.91 20.56
C CYS A 201 20.26 -11.99 21.53
N GLY A 202 20.00 -12.27 22.82
CA GLY A 202 21.04 -12.47 23.83
C GLY A 202 21.90 -13.72 23.60
N GLN A 203 21.47 -14.68 22.75
CA GLN A 203 22.28 -15.83 22.40
C GLN A 203 23.36 -15.45 21.39
N ASP A 204 24.61 -15.43 21.83
CA ASP A 204 25.76 -15.14 20.98
C ASP A 204 26.27 -16.40 20.25
N PRO A 205 26.64 -16.31 18.95
CA PRO A 205 27.23 -17.44 18.24
C PRO A 205 28.50 -18.00 18.87
N GLY A 206 29.31 -17.17 19.51
CA GLY A 206 30.50 -17.58 20.23
C GLY A 206 30.24 -18.52 21.42
N GLN A 207 29.05 -18.39 22.05
CA GLN A 207 28.61 -19.32 23.10
C GLN A 207 28.26 -20.70 22.53
N ILE A 208 27.87 -20.78 21.28
CA ILE A 208 27.57 -22.05 20.57
C ILE A 208 28.89 -22.77 20.23
N TYR A 209 29.90 -22.05 19.80
CA TYR A 209 31.21 -22.62 19.49
C TYR A 209 31.89 -23.27 20.71
N ARG A 210 31.54 -22.81 21.92
CA ARG A 210 32.01 -23.36 23.19
C ARG A 210 30.90 -24.12 23.93
N PHE A 211 30.36 -25.14 23.31
CA PHE A 211 29.22 -25.91 23.78
C PHE A 211 29.31 -26.42 25.23
N TYR A 212 30.51 -26.78 25.69
CA TYR A 212 30.76 -27.32 27.03
C TYR A 212 31.32 -26.27 28.02
N SER A 213 31.52 -25.03 27.60
CA SER A 213 32.00 -23.99 28.50
C SER A 213 30.86 -23.37 29.27
N TYR A 214 30.97 -23.39 30.61
CA TYR A 214 30.04 -22.72 31.52
C TYR A 214 30.42 -21.26 31.75
N ASP A 215 31.52 -20.76 31.16
CA ASP A 215 31.91 -19.36 31.22
C ASP A 215 30.91 -18.51 30.41
N TYR A 216 29.88 -18.07 31.09
CA TYR A 216 28.96 -17.11 30.54
C TYR A 216 29.52 -15.70 30.74
N THR A 217 29.67 -14.97 29.66
CA THR A 217 29.86 -13.53 29.68
C THR A 217 28.64 -12.85 30.35
N TRP A 218 28.74 -11.56 30.66
CA TRP A 218 27.66 -10.79 31.27
C TRP A 218 26.31 -10.86 30.53
N ILE A 219 26.33 -11.18 29.21
CA ILE A 219 25.15 -11.46 28.43
C ILE A 219 24.82 -12.95 28.51
N LYS A 220 23.76 -13.24 29.22
CA LYS A 220 23.28 -14.60 29.40
C LYS A 220 22.47 -15.02 28.18
N GLY A 221 22.86 -16.11 27.53
CA GLY A 221 22.14 -16.66 26.36
C GLY A 221 20.82 -17.30 26.71
N VAL A 222 20.18 -17.93 25.72
CA VAL A 222 18.88 -18.64 25.89
C VAL A 222 18.88 -19.65 27.01
N GLY A 223 20.02 -20.26 27.33
CA GLY A 223 20.17 -21.16 28.49
C GLY A 223 19.85 -20.51 29.84
N TYR A 224 19.97 -19.18 29.95
CA TYR A 224 19.62 -18.44 31.18
C TYR A 224 18.10 -18.25 31.34
N LEU A 225 17.37 -18.08 30.26
CA LEU A 225 15.90 -18.03 30.30
C LEU A 225 15.31 -19.28 30.99
N GLN A 226 16.00 -20.38 30.89
CA GLN A 226 15.61 -21.66 31.49
C GLN A 226 15.66 -21.66 33.02
N PHE A 227 16.71 -21.11 33.63
CA PHE A 227 16.93 -21.17 35.07
C PHE A 227 16.32 -19.99 35.85
N ALA A 228 16.07 -18.88 35.18
CA ALA A 228 15.59 -17.65 35.80
C ALA A 228 14.09 -17.41 35.67
N LEU A 229 13.41 -18.11 34.78
CA LEU A 229 11.98 -17.94 34.60
C LEU A 229 11.18 -18.85 35.54
N SER A 230 10.40 -18.25 36.43
CA SER A 230 9.30 -18.92 37.12
C SER A 230 8.23 -19.39 36.13
N ILE A 231 7.30 -20.27 36.55
CA ILE A 231 6.17 -20.68 35.72
C ILE A 231 5.41 -19.47 35.17
N GLY A 232 5.21 -18.42 36.00
CA GLY A 232 4.58 -17.18 35.58
C GLY A 232 5.37 -16.43 34.48
N GLY A 233 6.70 -16.34 34.63
CA GLY A 233 7.57 -15.74 33.63
C GLY A 233 7.54 -16.48 32.28
N TYR A 234 7.45 -17.81 32.33
CA TYR A 234 7.29 -18.64 31.15
C TYR A 234 5.95 -18.38 30.44
N MET A 235 4.84 -18.30 31.17
CA MET A 235 3.53 -17.97 30.60
C MET A 235 3.52 -16.59 29.94
N VAL A 236 4.17 -15.60 30.55
CA VAL A 236 4.36 -14.26 29.95
C VAL A 236 5.13 -14.36 28.63
N LEU A 237 6.23 -15.13 28.60
CA LEU A 237 7.00 -15.32 27.36
C LEU A 237 6.15 -15.93 26.24
N VAL A 238 5.37 -16.97 26.56
CA VAL A 238 4.43 -17.59 25.59
C VAL A 238 3.41 -16.58 25.09
N ALA A 239 2.80 -15.82 26.00
CA ALA A 239 1.81 -14.81 25.66
C ALA A 239 2.40 -13.71 24.75
N VAL A 240 3.58 -13.19 25.08
CA VAL A 240 4.26 -12.18 24.26
C VAL A 240 4.58 -12.72 22.86
N ASN A 241 5.09 -13.95 22.74
CA ASN A 241 5.35 -14.57 21.43
C ASN A 241 4.08 -14.72 20.59
N LEU A 242 2.96 -15.14 21.22
CA LEU A 242 1.67 -15.26 20.55
C LEU A 242 1.14 -13.89 20.07
N VAL A 243 1.15 -12.90 20.95
CA VAL A 243 0.68 -11.55 20.64
C VAL A 243 1.52 -10.94 19.50
N CYS A 244 2.84 -11.02 19.59
CA CYS A 244 3.71 -10.53 18.53
C CYS A 244 3.50 -11.26 17.19
N GLY A 245 3.27 -12.59 17.24
CA GLY A 245 2.98 -13.37 16.04
C GLY A 245 1.66 -12.98 15.39
N ILE A 246 0.60 -12.85 16.18
CA ILE A 246 -0.73 -12.42 15.69
C ILE A 246 -0.69 -11.00 15.16
N LEU A 247 -0.06 -10.08 15.88
CA LEU A 247 0.12 -8.69 15.44
C LEU A 247 0.97 -8.60 14.17
N GLY A 248 2.06 -9.34 14.08
CA GLY A 248 2.92 -9.37 12.91
C GLY A 248 2.19 -9.88 11.67
N LEU A 249 1.57 -11.07 11.75
CA LEU A 249 0.81 -11.67 10.65
C LEU A 249 -0.43 -10.85 10.28
N GLY A 250 -1.24 -10.48 11.26
CA GLY A 250 -2.46 -9.70 11.04
C GLY A 250 -2.18 -8.35 10.42
N SER A 251 -1.10 -7.69 10.83
CA SER A 251 -0.67 -6.40 10.26
C SER A 251 -0.12 -6.55 8.85
N MET A 252 0.61 -7.62 8.55
CA MET A 252 1.07 -7.93 7.19
C MET A 252 -0.11 -8.18 6.23
N LEU A 253 -1.10 -8.96 6.64
CA LEU A 253 -2.31 -9.20 5.85
C LEU A 253 -3.10 -7.91 5.63
N ARG A 254 -3.24 -7.09 6.66
CA ARG A 254 -3.93 -5.80 6.54
C ARG A 254 -3.18 -4.84 5.62
N TYR A 255 -1.85 -4.84 5.64
CA TYR A 255 -1.03 -4.05 4.73
C TYR A 255 -1.25 -4.45 3.27
N THR A 256 -1.34 -5.75 2.95
CA THR A 256 -1.65 -6.21 1.59
C THR A 256 -3.02 -5.74 1.14
N GLN A 257 -4.05 -5.87 1.98
CA GLN A 257 -5.42 -5.46 1.65
C GLN A 257 -5.53 -3.94 1.40
N THR A 258 -4.96 -3.11 2.28
CA THR A 258 -4.98 -1.65 2.12
C THR A 258 -4.20 -1.20 0.89
N SER A 259 -3.17 -1.93 0.52
CA SER A 259 -2.37 -1.64 -0.66
C SER A 259 -3.12 -1.95 -1.96
N PHE A 260 -3.82 -3.08 -2.06
CA PHE A 260 -4.66 -3.39 -3.21
C PHE A 260 -5.73 -2.33 -3.46
N ALA A 261 -6.38 -1.85 -2.39
CA ALA A 261 -7.37 -0.78 -2.51
C ALA A 261 -6.71 0.51 -3.03
N SER A 262 -5.53 0.85 -2.55
CA SER A 262 -4.80 2.06 -2.98
C SER A 262 -4.33 2.00 -4.43
N ASP A 263 -3.77 0.87 -4.85
CA ASP A 263 -3.28 0.70 -6.23
C ASP A 263 -4.45 0.74 -7.23
N ARG A 264 -5.62 0.22 -6.82
CA ARG A 264 -6.85 0.31 -7.61
C ARG A 264 -7.35 1.75 -7.73
N ASP A 265 -7.33 2.51 -6.64
CA ASP A 265 -7.73 3.92 -6.63
C ASP A 265 -6.79 4.78 -7.47
N GLU A 266 -5.47 4.49 -7.43
CA GLU A 266 -4.45 5.17 -8.22
C GLU A 266 -4.64 4.92 -9.71
N VAL A 267 -4.87 3.68 -10.14
CA VAL A 267 -5.18 3.33 -11.54
C VAL A 267 -6.47 4.00 -12.02
N VAL A 268 -7.49 4.05 -11.16
CA VAL A 268 -8.74 4.76 -11.48
C VAL A 268 -8.52 6.26 -11.63
N LEU A 269 -7.69 6.84 -10.75
CA LEU A 269 -7.34 8.26 -10.79
C LEU A 269 -6.53 8.58 -12.06
N GLU A 270 -5.53 7.77 -12.37
CA GLU A 270 -4.69 7.91 -13.57
C GLU A 270 -5.53 7.84 -14.86
N ARG A 271 -6.44 6.87 -14.96
CA ARG A 271 -7.40 6.80 -16.06
C ARG A 271 -8.30 8.05 -16.17
N LYS A 272 -8.76 8.57 -15.03
CA LYS A 272 -9.55 9.82 -15.02
C LYS A 272 -8.71 11.01 -15.50
N PHE A 273 -7.44 11.09 -15.11
CA PHE A 273 -6.53 12.13 -15.58
C PHE A 273 -6.23 12.00 -17.07
N ASP A 274 -6.03 10.80 -17.59
CA ASP A 274 -5.79 10.56 -19.02
C ASP A 274 -7.00 10.92 -19.88
N VAL A 275 -8.20 10.56 -19.43
CA VAL A 275 -9.46 10.94 -20.11
C VAL A 275 -9.63 12.46 -20.08
N ALA A 276 -9.41 13.10 -18.94
CA ALA A 276 -9.50 14.55 -18.81
C ALA A 276 -8.45 15.26 -19.68
N ARG A 277 -7.21 14.77 -19.73
CA ARG A 277 -6.13 15.29 -20.54
C ARG A 277 -6.42 15.17 -22.04
N THR A 278 -6.90 14.01 -22.47
CA THR A 278 -7.27 13.77 -23.87
C THR A 278 -8.45 14.66 -24.27
N GLY A 279 -9.49 14.74 -23.43
CA GLY A 279 -10.62 15.63 -23.64
C GLY A 279 -10.20 17.11 -23.72
N ALA A 280 -9.35 17.57 -22.83
CA ALA A 280 -8.81 18.93 -22.85
C ALA A 280 -7.99 19.23 -24.14
N SER A 281 -7.18 18.26 -24.60
CA SER A 281 -6.41 18.41 -25.83
C SER A 281 -7.28 18.57 -27.07
N VAL A 282 -8.30 17.70 -27.21
CA VAL A 282 -9.29 17.76 -28.32
C VAL A 282 -10.05 19.08 -28.27
N PHE A 283 -10.43 19.52 -27.08
CA PHE A 283 -11.15 20.78 -26.88
C PHE A 283 -10.29 21.99 -27.27
N VAL A 284 -9.04 22.08 -26.81
CA VAL A 284 -8.13 23.17 -27.18
C VAL A 284 -7.93 23.22 -28.70
N HIS A 285 -7.79 22.06 -29.35
CA HIS A 285 -7.66 21.99 -30.80
C HIS A 285 -8.94 22.49 -31.51
N SER A 286 -10.13 22.12 -31.00
CA SER A 286 -11.41 22.59 -31.53
C SER A 286 -11.60 24.10 -31.36
N ILE A 287 -11.31 24.67 -30.18
CA ILE A 287 -11.33 26.12 -29.97
C ILE A 287 -10.38 26.85 -30.93
N LYS A 288 -9.15 26.36 -31.07
CA LYS A 288 -8.17 26.96 -31.97
C LYS A 288 -8.70 27.03 -33.41
N ASN A 289 -9.34 25.94 -33.89
CA ASN A 289 -9.90 25.91 -35.25
C ASN A 289 -11.07 26.90 -35.41
N GLN A 290 -11.95 27.00 -34.42
CA GLN A 290 -13.06 27.96 -34.45
C GLN A 290 -12.59 29.41 -34.38
N LEU A 291 -11.60 29.73 -33.53
CA LEU A 291 -10.99 31.06 -33.50
C LEU A 291 -10.32 31.43 -34.83
N LEU A 292 -9.70 30.46 -35.51
CA LEU A 292 -9.14 30.67 -36.84
C LEU A 292 -10.24 30.94 -37.86
N ALA A 293 -11.39 30.21 -37.81
CA ALA A 293 -12.54 30.47 -38.68
C ALA A 293 -13.13 31.88 -38.42
N ASN A 294 -13.30 32.26 -37.15
CA ASN A 294 -13.74 33.59 -36.78
C ASN A 294 -12.81 34.69 -37.30
N ARG A 295 -11.48 34.47 -37.24
CA ARG A 295 -10.48 35.39 -37.79
C ARG A 295 -10.62 35.55 -39.32
N VAL A 296 -10.95 34.49 -40.04
CA VAL A 296 -11.20 34.54 -41.50
C VAL A 296 -12.47 35.32 -41.78
N LEU A 297 -13.58 35.07 -41.08
CA LEU A 297 -14.82 35.81 -41.21
C LEU A 297 -14.65 37.31 -40.95
N TYR A 298 -13.94 37.64 -39.88
CA TYR A 298 -13.58 39.05 -39.57
C TYR A 298 -12.80 39.74 -40.70
N LYS A 299 -11.78 39.03 -41.28
CA LYS A 299 -11.05 39.56 -42.41
C LYS A 299 -11.92 39.79 -43.63
N ARG A 300 -12.87 38.87 -43.91
CA ARG A 300 -13.84 39.01 -44.99
C ARG A 300 -14.75 40.22 -44.82
N ILE A 301 -15.30 40.41 -43.60
CA ILE A 301 -16.10 41.59 -43.26
C ILE A 301 -15.25 42.87 -43.51
N ARG A 302 -14.02 42.92 -43.01
CA ARG A 302 -13.15 44.07 -43.17
C ARG A 302 -12.85 44.40 -44.64
N VAL A 303 -12.57 43.38 -45.44
CA VAL A 303 -12.30 43.56 -46.88
C VAL A 303 -13.55 44.02 -47.62
N GLU A 304 -14.73 43.50 -47.29
CA GLU A 304 -15.96 43.90 -47.94
C GLU A 304 -16.33 45.36 -47.61
N LEU A 305 -16.11 45.80 -46.34
CA LEU A 305 -16.36 47.18 -45.91
C LEU A 305 -15.36 48.20 -46.49
N GLN A 306 -14.21 47.77 -47.01
CA GLN A 306 -13.23 48.64 -47.64
C GLN A 306 -13.45 48.86 -49.13
N LYS A 307 -14.45 48.23 -49.74
CA LYS A 307 -14.82 48.47 -51.17
C LYS A 307 -15.53 49.81 -51.34
N GLU A 308 -15.44 50.37 -52.52
CA GLU A 308 -16.17 51.62 -52.88
C GLU A 308 -17.68 51.47 -52.75
N GLU A 309 -18.23 50.27 -53.07
CA GLU A 309 -19.62 49.89 -52.87
C GLU A 309 -19.69 48.59 -52.00
N PRO A 310 -19.81 48.69 -50.67
CA PRO A 310 -19.87 47.53 -49.79
C PRO A 310 -21.19 46.78 -49.96
N ASN A 311 -21.15 45.47 -50.12
CA ASN A 311 -22.34 44.61 -50.07
C ASN A 311 -22.74 44.30 -48.62
N LEU A 312 -23.74 45.03 -48.11
CA LEU A 312 -24.19 44.90 -46.71
C LEU A 312 -24.82 43.55 -46.39
N ASP A 313 -25.46 42.88 -47.39
CA ASP A 313 -26.02 41.55 -47.18
C ASP A 313 -24.93 40.49 -46.93
N LYS A 314 -23.81 40.59 -47.66
CA LYS A 314 -22.66 39.71 -47.39
C LYS A 314 -22.01 39.99 -46.01
N VAL A 315 -21.92 41.25 -45.64
CA VAL A 315 -21.38 41.62 -44.30
C VAL A 315 -22.23 41.07 -43.22
N ARG A 316 -23.58 41.18 -43.36
CA ARG A 316 -24.56 40.63 -42.43
C ARG A 316 -24.40 39.11 -42.32
N GLY A 317 -24.37 38.37 -43.43
CA GLY A 317 -24.19 36.91 -43.41
C GLY A 317 -22.87 36.45 -42.75
N TYR A 318 -21.79 37.23 -42.93
CA TYR A 318 -20.51 36.93 -42.24
C TYR A 318 -20.62 37.24 -40.71
N ALA A 319 -21.34 38.30 -40.32
CA ALA A 319 -21.56 38.64 -38.93
C ALA A 319 -22.45 37.61 -38.21
N ASP A 320 -23.51 37.15 -38.87
CA ASP A 320 -24.38 36.07 -38.34
C ASP A 320 -23.56 34.78 -38.16
N SER A 321 -22.78 34.40 -39.15
CA SER A 321 -21.87 33.21 -39.02
C SER A 321 -20.86 33.35 -37.91
N LEU A 322 -20.38 34.55 -37.61
CA LEU A 322 -19.42 34.82 -36.53
C LEU A 322 -20.11 34.73 -35.16
N PHE A 323 -21.38 35.18 -35.08
CA PHE A 323 -22.21 35.05 -33.91
C PHE A 323 -22.46 33.57 -33.58
N ASP A 324 -22.94 32.79 -34.56
CA ASP A 324 -23.22 31.35 -34.42
C ASP A 324 -21.96 30.55 -33.94
N ASN A 325 -20.82 30.86 -34.54
CA ASN A 325 -19.53 30.24 -34.11
C ASN A 325 -19.16 30.58 -32.66
N ASN A 326 -19.45 31.80 -32.20
CA ASN A 326 -19.18 32.19 -30.82
C ASN A 326 -20.13 31.49 -29.84
N GLU A 327 -21.43 31.39 -30.16
CA GLU A 327 -22.39 30.63 -29.35
C GLU A 327 -21.99 29.16 -29.21
N LEU A 328 -21.51 28.55 -30.29
CA LEU A 328 -21.03 27.18 -30.28
C LEU A 328 -19.75 27.04 -29.38
N LEU A 329 -18.86 28.04 -29.39
CA LEU A 329 -17.69 28.07 -28.52
C LEU A 329 -18.08 28.14 -27.03
N ILE A 330 -19.04 28.99 -26.69
CA ILE A 330 -19.54 29.15 -25.31
C ILE A 330 -20.14 27.84 -24.85
N SER A 331 -21.06 27.24 -25.64
CA SER A 331 -21.70 25.97 -25.30
C SER A 331 -20.69 24.85 -25.06
N ARG A 332 -19.65 24.70 -25.92
CA ARG A 332 -18.59 23.69 -25.74
C ARG A 332 -17.71 23.98 -24.52
N SER A 333 -17.46 25.25 -24.21
CA SER A 333 -16.70 25.65 -23.01
C SER A 333 -17.45 25.26 -21.74
N GLU A 334 -18.77 25.46 -21.70
CA GLU A 334 -19.60 25.05 -20.60
C GLU A 334 -19.66 23.53 -20.43
N GLU A 335 -19.73 22.77 -21.51
CA GLU A 335 -19.70 21.31 -21.50
C GLU A 335 -18.38 20.78 -20.92
N LEU A 336 -17.22 21.33 -21.33
CA LEU A 336 -15.95 20.97 -20.73
C LEU A 336 -15.89 21.35 -19.25
N TYR A 337 -16.34 22.52 -18.87
CA TYR A 337 -16.36 22.97 -17.50
C TYR A 337 -17.21 22.01 -16.62
N ARG A 338 -18.37 21.58 -17.11
CA ARG A 338 -19.21 20.57 -16.44
C ARG A 338 -18.49 19.24 -16.31
N THR A 339 -17.80 18.77 -17.36
CA THR A 339 -17.03 17.52 -17.36
C THR A 339 -15.87 17.54 -16.35
N VAL A 340 -15.14 18.63 -16.28
CA VAL A 340 -14.01 18.81 -15.33
C VAL A 340 -14.52 19.02 -13.91
N LYS A 341 -15.62 19.73 -13.73
CA LYS A 341 -16.24 19.99 -12.42
C LYS A 341 -17.06 18.82 -11.89
N ALA A 342 -17.33 17.79 -12.70
CA ALA A 342 -18.02 16.58 -12.29
C ALA A 342 -17.28 15.96 -11.10
N LYS A 343 -17.69 16.36 -9.88
CA LYS A 343 -17.32 15.73 -8.62
C LYS A 343 -17.68 14.24 -8.75
N SER A 344 -16.92 13.40 -8.14
CA SER A 344 -17.14 11.95 -8.03
C SER A 344 -18.64 11.62 -7.99
N VAL A 345 -19.11 10.86 -8.97
CA VAL A 345 -20.47 10.31 -9.00
C VAL A 345 -20.76 9.66 -7.65
N ARG A 346 -21.72 10.20 -6.92
CA ARG A 346 -22.12 9.67 -5.62
C ARG A 346 -23.31 8.74 -5.82
N LEU A 347 -23.03 7.45 -5.89
CA LEU A 347 -24.10 6.45 -6.00
C LEU A 347 -24.82 6.32 -4.66
N VAL A 348 -26.08 6.65 -4.65
CA VAL A 348 -27.01 6.47 -3.52
C VAL A 348 -28.27 5.75 -4.02
N PRO A 349 -29.01 5.03 -3.17
CA PRO A 349 -30.31 4.49 -3.53
C PRO A 349 -31.29 5.65 -3.81
N VAL A 350 -31.78 5.74 -5.04
CA VAL A 350 -32.76 6.76 -5.48
C VAL A 350 -33.98 6.05 -6.02
N THR A 351 -35.18 6.51 -5.66
CA THR A 351 -36.43 5.97 -6.19
C THR A 351 -36.68 6.45 -7.61
N LEU A 352 -37.24 5.59 -8.46
CA LEU A 352 -37.56 5.97 -9.81
C LEU A 352 -38.62 7.08 -9.84
N GLY A 353 -39.55 7.12 -8.87
CA GLY A 353 -40.52 8.21 -8.73
C GLY A 353 -39.87 9.57 -8.52
N ARG A 354 -38.74 9.65 -7.78
CA ARG A 354 -38.01 10.91 -7.58
C ARG A 354 -37.31 11.36 -8.86
N LEU A 355 -36.70 10.43 -9.61
CA LEU A 355 -36.07 10.72 -10.90
C LEU A 355 -37.11 11.18 -11.94
N GLU A 356 -38.27 10.52 -11.99
CA GLU A 356 -39.40 10.91 -12.81
C GLU A 356 -39.85 12.35 -12.54
N GLU A 357 -40.07 12.70 -11.27
CA GLU A 357 -40.47 14.03 -10.83
C GLU A 357 -39.54 15.13 -11.33
N ILE A 358 -38.21 14.96 -11.04
CA ILE A 358 -37.18 15.94 -11.44
C ILE A 358 -37.10 16.05 -12.98
N THR A 359 -37.15 14.92 -13.68
CA THR A 359 -37.05 14.88 -15.15
C THR A 359 -38.22 15.56 -15.80
N LEU A 360 -39.45 15.23 -15.37
CA LEU A 360 -40.68 15.79 -15.94
C LEU A 360 -40.84 17.27 -15.58
N ASP A 361 -40.43 17.73 -14.39
CA ASP A 361 -40.50 19.15 -14.04
C ASP A 361 -39.58 20.00 -14.94
N ARG A 362 -38.35 19.52 -15.23
CA ARG A 362 -37.45 20.19 -16.18
C ARG A 362 -37.98 20.14 -17.61
N PHE A 363 -38.54 19.02 -18.04
CA PHE A 363 -39.09 18.87 -19.38
C PHE A 363 -40.26 19.80 -19.62
N ARG A 364 -41.23 19.87 -18.69
CA ARG A 364 -42.41 20.74 -18.78
C ARG A 364 -42.05 22.22 -18.79
N LYS A 365 -41.00 22.62 -18.12
CA LYS A 365 -40.50 24.01 -18.16
C LYS A 365 -39.98 24.40 -19.55
N LYS A 366 -39.38 23.46 -20.29
CA LYS A 366 -38.87 23.73 -21.64
C LYS A 366 -39.97 23.53 -22.73
N TYR A 367 -40.81 22.53 -22.54
CA TYR A 367 -41.86 22.15 -23.48
C TYR A 367 -43.23 22.10 -22.76
N PRO A 368 -43.94 23.25 -22.58
CA PRO A 368 -45.21 23.28 -21.88
C PRO A 368 -46.30 22.40 -22.55
N ASP A 369 -46.28 22.30 -23.89
CA ASP A 369 -47.21 21.51 -24.69
C ASP A 369 -46.75 20.06 -24.92
N GLY A 370 -45.63 19.69 -24.34
CA GLY A 370 -45.02 18.35 -24.50
C GLY A 370 -45.85 17.25 -23.84
N ARG A 371 -46.25 16.23 -24.61
CA ARG A 371 -47.02 15.08 -24.12
C ARG A 371 -46.11 13.93 -23.77
N VAL A 372 -45.96 13.66 -22.46
CA VAL A 372 -45.18 12.54 -21.93
C VAL A 372 -46.05 11.66 -21.06
N ARG A 373 -46.01 10.35 -21.29
CA ARG A 373 -46.67 9.34 -20.48
C ARG A 373 -45.61 8.55 -19.71
N ALA A 374 -45.59 8.67 -18.38
CA ALA A 374 -44.71 7.91 -17.54
C ALA A 374 -45.40 6.63 -17.04
N LEU A 375 -44.76 5.48 -17.29
CA LEU A 375 -45.19 4.15 -16.86
C LEU A 375 -44.06 3.50 -16.09
N MET A 376 -43.67 4.14 -14.96
CA MET A 376 -42.55 3.71 -14.13
C MET A 376 -43.05 3.15 -12.80
N ASP A 377 -42.35 2.13 -12.29
CA ASP A 377 -42.51 1.68 -10.91
C ASP A 377 -41.85 2.69 -9.97
N ARG A 378 -42.67 3.57 -9.36
CA ARG A 378 -42.20 4.71 -8.57
C ARG A 378 -41.48 4.31 -7.28
N GLU A 379 -41.75 3.11 -6.73
CA GLU A 379 -41.15 2.61 -5.50
C GLU A 379 -39.84 1.88 -5.76
N ALA A 380 -39.58 1.44 -6.98
CA ALA A 380 -38.35 0.78 -7.34
C ALA A 380 -37.16 1.72 -7.13
N GLN A 381 -36.07 1.17 -6.57
CA GLN A 381 -34.83 1.90 -6.26
C GLN A 381 -33.70 1.48 -7.19
N VAL A 382 -32.92 2.47 -7.63
CA VAL A 382 -31.68 2.29 -8.40
C VAL A 382 -30.52 2.93 -7.66
N LEU A 383 -29.36 2.32 -7.76
CA LEU A 383 -28.13 2.89 -7.20
C LEU A 383 -27.55 3.88 -8.21
N ALA A 384 -27.81 5.16 -8.01
CA ALA A 384 -27.46 6.20 -8.97
C ALA A 384 -27.10 7.53 -8.28
N ASP A 385 -26.50 8.43 -9.03
CA ASP A 385 -26.43 9.85 -8.67
C ASP A 385 -27.70 10.55 -9.20
N GLU A 386 -28.50 11.11 -8.29
CA GLU A 386 -29.79 11.72 -8.60
C GLU A 386 -29.69 12.78 -9.70
N ASN A 387 -28.66 13.63 -9.65
CA ASN A 387 -28.48 14.72 -10.60
C ASN A 387 -28.11 14.23 -12.00
N TYR A 388 -27.10 13.30 -12.05
CA TYR A 388 -26.63 12.80 -13.34
C TYR A 388 -27.66 11.92 -14.06
N LEU A 389 -28.34 11.05 -13.31
CA LEU A 389 -29.34 10.17 -13.94
C LEU A 389 -30.56 10.94 -14.35
N SER A 390 -31.04 11.92 -13.57
CA SER A 390 -32.15 12.78 -13.98
C SER A 390 -31.81 13.66 -15.21
N GLU A 391 -30.57 14.12 -15.32
CA GLU A 391 -30.11 14.86 -16.52
C GLU A 391 -30.01 13.97 -17.75
N ALA A 392 -29.53 12.74 -17.61
CA ALA A 392 -29.49 11.76 -18.70
C ALA A 392 -30.92 11.44 -19.21
N LEU A 393 -31.84 11.19 -18.28
CA LEU A 393 -33.25 10.93 -18.61
C LEU A 393 -33.90 12.15 -19.29
N TYR A 394 -33.63 13.36 -18.80
CA TYR A 394 -34.10 14.61 -19.41
C TYR A 394 -33.58 14.76 -20.85
N ASN A 395 -32.31 14.51 -21.10
CA ASN A 395 -31.73 14.60 -22.46
C ASN A 395 -32.34 13.57 -23.41
N LEU A 396 -32.54 12.32 -22.95
CA LEU A 396 -33.21 11.28 -23.74
C LEU A 396 -34.66 11.66 -24.05
N LEU A 397 -35.39 12.17 -23.05
CA LEU A 397 -36.77 12.59 -23.21
C LEU A 397 -36.89 13.78 -24.16
N THR A 398 -36.01 14.76 -24.07
CA THR A 398 -35.91 15.92 -24.95
C THR A 398 -35.64 15.48 -26.39
N ASN A 399 -34.65 14.63 -26.61
CA ASN A 399 -34.34 14.12 -27.94
C ASN A 399 -35.49 13.33 -28.54
N ALA A 400 -36.17 12.49 -27.74
CA ALA A 400 -37.34 11.75 -28.18
C ALA A 400 -38.50 12.68 -28.57
N TRP A 401 -38.75 13.73 -27.78
CA TRP A 401 -39.77 14.73 -28.10
C TRP A 401 -39.41 15.54 -29.33
N GLU A 402 -38.21 16.06 -29.44
CA GLU A 402 -37.73 16.83 -30.59
C GLU A 402 -37.85 16.03 -31.92
N ALA A 403 -37.61 14.71 -31.84
CA ALA A 403 -37.79 13.81 -32.98
C ALA A 403 -39.27 13.65 -33.44
N THR A 404 -40.22 13.99 -32.58
CA THR A 404 -41.67 13.94 -32.96
C THR A 404 -42.17 15.25 -33.56
N ILE A 405 -41.42 16.34 -33.44
CA ILE A 405 -41.78 17.65 -33.98
C ILE A 405 -41.68 17.59 -35.51
N GLY A 406 -42.83 17.80 -36.21
CA GLY A 406 -42.90 17.78 -37.69
C GLY A 406 -43.66 16.59 -38.26
N TYR A 407 -44.15 15.68 -37.43
CA TYR A 407 -45.07 14.64 -37.84
C TYR A 407 -46.52 15.07 -37.57
N GLU A 408 -47.45 14.81 -38.50
CA GLU A 408 -48.87 15.20 -38.41
C GLU A 408 -49.61 14.56 -37.21
N GLU A 409 -49.18 13.38 -36.78
CA GLU A 409 -49.63 12.71 -35.53
C GLU A 409 -48.57 12.79 -34.45
N THR A 410 -48.71 13.70 -33.51
CA THR A 410 -47.87 13.75 -32.31
C THR A 410 -48.27 12.66 -31.34
N ARG A 411 -47.54 11.53 -31.36
CA ARG A 411 -47.68 10.48 -30.34
C ARG A 411 -46.99 10.92 -29.02
N PRO A 412 -47.58 10.61 -27.86
CA PRO A 412 -46.91 10.90 -26.58
C PRO A 412 -45.62 10.10 -26.48
N VAL A 413 -44.57 10.72 -25.97
CA VAL A 413 -43.31 10.00 -25.62
C VAL A 413 -43.57 9.20 -24.35
N GLU A 414 -43.30 7.91 -24.40
CA GLU A 414 -43.47 7.02 -23.24
C GLU A 414 -42.17 6.81 -22.51
N LEU A 415 -42.18 7.02 -21.18
CA LEU A 415 -41.09 6.68 -20.28
C LEU A 415 -41.48 5.44 -19.47
N VAL A 416 -40.86 4.31 -19.77
CA VAL A 416 -41.22 3.00 -19.20
C VAL A 416 -40.05 2.40 -18.42
N SER A 417 -40.32 1.83 -17.23
CA SER A 417 -39.34 1.03 -16.50
C SER A 417 -39.65 -0.47 -16.65
N HIS A 418 -38.60 -1.26 -16.96
CA HIS A 418 -38.66 -2.70 -16.95
C HIS A 418 -37.66 -3.25 -15.90
N GLN A 419 -38.14 -4.18 -15.09
CA GLN A 419 -37.28 -4.89 -14.16
C GLN A 419 -36.94 -6.26 -14.74
N GLU A 420 -35.67 -6.45 -15.12
CA GLU A 420 -35.15 -7.75 -15.51
C GLU A 420 -34.34 -8.35 -14.33
N ARG A 421 -34.60 -9.64 -14.03
CA ARG A 421 -33.73 -10.38 -13.10
C ARG A 421 -32.51 -10.88 -13.87
N LEU A 422 -31.34 -10.32 -13.57
CA LEU A 422 -30.06 -10.92 -13.96
C LEU A 422 -29.88 -12.15 -13.09
N TYR A 423 -29.83 -13.34 -13.69
CA TYR A 423 -29.46 -14.60 -13.05
C TYR A 423 -27.94 -14.74 -12.95
#